data_e82444b1fee45d91d02e6f18be0b64f1
#
_entry.id   e82444b1fee45d91d02e6f18be0b64f1
#
_cell.length_a   1.000
_cell.length_b   1.000
_cell.length_c   1.000
_cell.angle_alpha   90.00
_cell.angle_beta   90.00
_cell.angle_gamma   90.00
#
_symmetry.space_group_name_H-M   'P 1'
#
loop_
_entity.id
_entity.type
_entity.pdbx_description
1 polymer ?
#
loop_
_entity_poly.entity_id
_entity_poly.type
_entity_poly.pdbx_seq_one_letter_code
_entity_poly.pdbx_strand_id
1 'polypeptide(L)'
;MSTKNAYRLHRVGLALVLLASVVFVTACPKNDDRPTSARVKAVSPQSTPSPIVPAAVAFNGERAMDHVRKQIDLGPRVSASPELAKTREYIIGLLKGYGLKVRADDFTAKTPVGDKSMVNITAELSGESKDVIIISSHYETKFFKDMQFVGANDPASSVATLLEIARVMATGEFKPKMTYWFVFFDGEEAFCRDWDECSKPDAPDNTYGSRHFVAQLQKQNELERVRAMILLDLMGYKNLELGRDTLSTRWLQDIIWTAGRGLGHRKVFLDRDEGVGGDDHEPFLQAGVPAVDIIQLNGYPHWHRADDTLDKVSARSMKIVGETVLASLPKIEEYLQKDKAIGK
;
A
#
# COMPACT_ATOMS: atom_id res chain seq x y z
N MET A 1 -39.69 -2.46 -39.58
CA MET A 1 -40.14 -3.88 -39.33
C MET A 1 -39.79 -4.19 -37.89
N SER A 2 -40.84 -4.42 -37.15
CA SER A 2 -40.89 -4.60 -35.68
C SER A 2 -40.59 -6.05 -35.30
N THR A 3 -39.81 -6.30 -34.22
CA THR A 3 -40.03 -7.49 -33.39
C THR A 3 -39.69 -7.15 -31.94
N LYS A 4 -40.79 -7.06 -31.16
CA LYS A 4 -40.78 -7.07 -29.69
C LYS A 4 -40.52 -8.48 -29.20
N ASN A 5 -39.63 -8.67 -28.23
CA ASN A 5 -39.61 -9.89 -27.44
C ASN A 5 -39.87 -9.55 -25.96
N ALA A 6 -40.98 -10.14 -25.47
CA ALA A 6 -41.46 -10.03 -24.11
C ALA A 6 -40.81 -11.10 -23.24
N TYR A 7 -40.29 -10.71 -22.06
CA TYR A 7 -39.85 -11.66 -21.04
C TYR A 7 -41.02 -11.96 -20.06
N ARG A 8 -41.35 -13.24 -19.96
CA ARG A 8 -42.31 -13.84 -19.07
C ARG A 8 -41.81 -13.85 -17.62
N LEU A 9 -42.55 -13.27 -16.71
CA LEU A 9 -42.38 -13.45 -15.26
C LEU A 9 -42.84 -14.87 -14.86
N HIS A 10 -41.98 -15.62 -14.19
CA HIS A 10 -42.37 -16.80 -13.43
C HIS A 10 -42.46 -16.42 -11.94
N ARG A 11 -43.68 -16.47 -11.43
CA ARG A 11 -43.96 -16.44 -9.99
C ARG A 11 -43.72 -17.85 -9.43
N VAL A 12 -42.87 -17.95 -8.43
CA VAL A 12 -42.68 -19.16 -7.60
C VAL A 12 -43.28 -18.83 -6.23
N GLY A 13 -44.25 -19.63 -5.84
CA GLY A 13 -44.98 -19.47 -4.60
C GLY A 13 -44.19 -19.94 -3.38
N LEU A 14 -44.34 -19.19 -2.30
CA LEU A 14 -43.75 -19.45 -1.01
C LEU A 14 -44.72 -20.38 -0.22
N ALA A 15 -44.26 -21.60 0.09
CA ALA A 15 -44.97 -22.51 0.99
C ALA A 15 -44.39 -22.34 2.42
N LEU A 16 -45.21 -21.85 3.33
CA LEU A 16 -44.92 -21.82 4.77
C LEU A 16 -45.12 -23.21 5.37
N VAL A 17 -44.10 -23.78 5.97
CA VAL A 17 -44.23 -24.95 6.84
C VAL A 17 -44.04 -24.51 8.30
N LEU A 18 -45.14 -24.58 9.06
CA LEU A 18 -45.16 -24.39 10.50
C LEU A 18 -44.80 -25.73 11.17
N LEU A 19 -43.71 -25.76 11.89
CA LEU A 19 -43.37 -26.86 12.81
C LEU A 19 -43.65 -26.42 14.25
N ALA A 20 -44.64 -27.06 14.85
CA ALA A 20 -44.93 -26.94 16.28
C ALA A 20 -43.97 -27.79 17.10
N SER A 21 -43.24 -27.19 18.01
CA SER A 21 -42.40 -27.87 18.96
C SER A 21 -43.14 -28.13 20.27
N VAL A 22 -43.31 -29.40 20.59
CA VAL A 22 -43.91 -29.88 21.85
C VAL A 22 -42.83 -29.86 22.92
N VAL A 23 -43.04 -29.14 24.00
CA VAL A 23 -42.18 -29.13 25.19
C VAL A 23 -42.59 -30.22 26.13
N PHE A 24 -41.75 -31.21 26.34
CA PHE A 24 -41.90 -32.18 27.44
C PHE A 24 -41.16 -31.65 28.67
N VAL A 25 -41.87 -31.39 29.74
CA VAL A 25 -41.35 -31.14 31.08
C VAL A 25 -41.27 -32.48 31.82
N THR A 26 -40.06 -32.95 32.11
CA THR A 26 -39.85 -34.05 33.04
C THR A 26 -39.17 -33.52 34.31
N ALA A 27 -39.85 -33.77 35.45
CA ALA A 27 -39.38 -33.44 36.78
C ALA A 27 -38.25 -34.41 37.22
N CYS A 28 -37.16 -33.86 37.75
CA CYS A 28 -36.10 -34.63 38.41
C CYS A 28 -36.32 -34.71 39.93
N PRO A 29 -36.00 -35.83 40.58
CA PRO A 29 -35.90 -35.88 42.04
C PRO A 29 -34.53 -35.40 42.52
N LYS A 30 -34.54 -34.73 43.66
CA LYS A 30 -33.32 -34.28 44.39
C LYS A 30 -32.60 -35.47 45.00
N ASN A 31 -31.28 -35.54 44.80
CA ASN A 31 -30.37 -36.20 45.73
C ASN A 31 -29.22 -35.24 46.04
N ASP A 32 -29.13 -34.91 47.32
CA ASP A 32 -27.99 -34.20 47.91
C ASP A 32 -26.85 -35.21 48.16
N ASP A 33 -25.73 -35.04 47.46
CA ASP A 33 -24.43 -35.50 47.92
C ASP A 33 -23.36 -34.58 47.35
N ARG A 34 -22.73 -33.75 48.22
CA ARG A 34 -21.60 -32.92 47.87
C ARG A 34 -20.29 -33.67 48.11
N PRO A 35 -19.40 -33.69 47.14
CA PRO A 35 -17.98 -33.64 47.42
C PRO A 35 -17.43 -32.24 47.12
N THR A 36 -16.63 -31.75 48.05
CA THR A 36 -15.88 -30.52 48.02
C THR A 36 -15.02 -30.44 46.74
N SER A 37 -15.40 -29.54 45.84
CA SER A 37 -14.63 -29.26 44.62
C SER A 37 -13.49 -28.29 44.92
N ALA A 38 -12.28 -28.76 44.70
CA ALA A 38 -11.07 -27.94 44.68
C ALA A 38 -11.22 -26.85 43.60
N ARG A 39 -11.02 -25.62 44.01
CA ARG A 39 -11.07 -24.39 43.18
C ARG A 39 -9.91 -24.41 42.17
N VAL A 40 -10.15 -24.91 40.96
CA VAL A 40 -9.19 -24.74 39.86
C VAL A 40 -9.14 -23.27 39.53
N LYS A 41 -8.00 -22.62 39.79
CA LYS A 41 -7.73 -21.26 39.33
C LYS A 41 -7.74 -21.27 37.81
N ALA A 42 -8.67 -20.55 37.22
CA ALA A 42 -8.66 -20.26 35.79
C ALA A 42 -7.36 -19.51 35.46
N VAL A 43 -6.51 -20.16 34.67
CA VAL A 43 -5.33 -19.50 34.07
C VAL A 43 -5.86 -18.62 32.96
N SER A 44 -5.77 -17.30 33.16
CA SER A 44 -6.02 -16.34 32.08
C SER A 44 -5.08 -16.63 30.91
N PRO A 45 -5.57 -16.58 29.66
CA PRO A 45 -4.69 -16.73 28.51
C PRO A 45 -3.64 -15.60 28.55
N GLN A 46 -2.36 -15.99 28.64
CA GLN A 46 -1.24 -15.05 28.50
C GLN A 46 -1.34 -14.42 27.13
N SER A 47 -1.60 -13.11 27.08
CA SER A 47 -1.42 -12.31 25.88
C SER A 47 0.06 -12.37 25.51
N THR A 48 0.36 -12.96 24.36
CA THR A 48 1.70 -12.85 23.75
C THR A 48 2.03 -11.34 23.59
N PRO A 49 3.17 -10.88 24.09
CA PRO A 49 3.53 -9.48 23.96
C PRO A 49 3.69 -9.15 22.47
N SER A 50 2.97 -8.12 22.00
CA SER A 50 3.25 -7.47 20.70
C SER A 50 4.72 -7.04 20.66
N PRO A 51 5.41 -7.14 19.51
CA PRO A 51 6.77 -6.66 19.40
C PRO A 51 6.82 -5.19 19.81
N ILE A 52 7.60 -4.90 20.85
CA ILE A 52 7.78 -3.55 21.39
C ILE A 52 8.68 -2.81 20.40
N VAL A 53 8.08 -1.99 19.53
CA VAL A 53 8.83 -0.95 18.81
C VAL A 53 9.19 0.10 19.86
N PRO A 54 10.46 0.49 20.02
CA PRO A 54 10.84 1.49 21.00
C PRO A 54 10.02 2.75 20.84
N ALA A 55 9.42 3.26 21.92
CA ALA A 55 8.45 4.36 21.89
C ALA A 55 8.99 5.66 21.27
N ALA A 56 10.31 5.86 21.28
CA ALA A 56 10.99 7.05 20.74
C ALA A 56 11.03 7.11 19.21
N VAL A 57 10.78 5.99 18.49
CA VAL A 57 10.94 5.89 17.04
C VAL A 57 9.77 5.16 16.35
N ALA A 58 8.62 5.11 16.99
CA ALA A 58 7.42 4.53 16.42
C ALA A 58 6.88 5.39 15.26
N PHE A 59 6.17 4.74 14.33
CA PHE A 59 5.45 5.44 13.26
C PHE A 59 4.42 6.42 13.85
N ASN A 60 4.48 7.68 13.42
CA ASN A 60 3.60 8.73 13.90
C ASN A 60 2.62 9.15 12.79
N GLY A 61 1.35 8.72 12.92
CA GLY A 61 0.32 9.05 11.94
C GLY A 61 0.01 10.53 11.81
N GLU A 62 0.13 11.32 12.91
CA GLU A 62 -0.08 12.76 12.85
C GLU A 62 1.06 13.48 12.10
N ARG A 63 2.30 13.01 12.27
CA ARG A 63 3.42 13.51 11.45
C ARG A 63 3.21 13.19 9.97
N ALA A 64 2.75 11.98 9.64
CA ALA A 64 2.38 11.65 8.26
C ALA A 64 1.26 12.58 7.76
N MET A 65 0.26 12.89 8.59
CA MET A 65 -0.79 13.84 8.21
C MET A 65 -0.26 15.25 7.99
N ASP A 66 0.75 15.70 8.73
CA ASP A 66 1.42 16.99 8.48
C ASP A 66 2.14 17.00 7.12
N HIS A 67 2.71 15.87 6.71
CA HIS A 67 3.28 15.73 5.36
C HIS A 67 2.20 15.75 4.26
N VAL A 68 1.01 15.21 4.50
CA VAL A 68 -0.14 15.33 3.58
C VAL A 68 -0.54 16.82 3.45
N ARG A 69 -0.75 17.52 4.57
CA ARG A 69 -1.11 18.95 4.58
C ARG A 69 -0.10 19.77 3.77
N LYS A 70 1.19 19.54 4.02
CA LYS A 70 2.26 20.26 3.33
C LYS A 70 2.24 20.08 1.81
N GLN A 71 1.95 18.86 1.34
CA GLN A 71 1.83 18.59 -0.10
C GLN A 71 0.59 19.25 -0.70
N ILE A 72 -0.54 19.21 -0.01
CA ILE A 72 -1.79 19.86 -0.47
C ILE A 72 -1.64 21.38 -0.54
N ASP A 73 -0.96 21.99 0.45
CA ASP A 73 -0.69 23.43 0.50
C ASP A 73 0.14 23.92 -0.70
N LEU A 74 0.90 23.02 -1.36
CA LEU A 74 1.63 23.33 -2.59
C LEU A 74 0.73 23.34 -3.83
N GLY A 75 -0.48 22.76 -3.75
CA GLY A 75 -1.44 22.67 -4.85
C GLY A 75 -1.33 21.39 -5.67
N PRO A 76 -2.00 21.32 -6.84
CA PRO A 76 -1.86 20.20 -7.78
C PRO A 76 -0.41 20.03 -8.24
N ARG A 77 0.13 18.83 -8.08
CA ARG A 77 1.56 18.52 -8.27
C ARG A 77 1.81 17.75 -9.57
N VAL A 78 1.23 18.23 -10.65
CA VAL A 78 1.33 17.58 -11.96
C VAL A 78 2.79 17.49 -12.42
N SER A 79 3.16 16.38 -13.09
CA SER A 79 4.50 16.18 -13.67
C SER A 79 4.97 17.41 -14.48
N ALA A 80 6.20 17.81 -14.25
CA ALA A 80 6.85 19.00 -14.81
C ALA A 80 6.28 20.37 -14.32
N SER A 81 5.41 20.40 -13.29
CA SER A 81 4.91 21.64 -12.71
C SER A 81 5.88 22.26 -11.69
N PRO A 82 5.80 23.59 -11.46
CA PRO A 82 6.55 24.22 -10.37
C PRO A 82 6.16 23.70 -8.99
N GLU A 83 4.92 23.31 -8.79
CA GLU A 83 4.37 22.74 -7.54
C GLU A 83 5.01 21.38 -7.25
N LEU A 84 5.16 20.53 -8.27
CA LEU A 84 5.88 19.26 -8.14
C LEU A 84 7.37 19.48 -7.84
N ALA A 85 8.01 20.47 -8.47
CA ALA A 85 9.40 20.83 -8.18
C ALA A 85 9.59 21.22 -6.70
N LYS A 86 8.67 22.02 -6.12
CA LYS A 86 8.69 22.37 -4.69
C LYS A 86 8.45 21.14 -3.80
N THR A 87 7.56 20.24 -4.21
CA THR A 87 7.30 18.98 -3.51
C THR A 87 8.55 18.11 -3.51
N ARG A 88 9.24 18.01 -4.63
CA ARG A 88 10.52 17.29 -4.76
C ARG A 88 11.58 17.86 -3.82
N GLU A 89 11.74 19.18 -3.77
CA GLU A 89 12.67 19.84 -2.86
C GLU A 89 12.33 19.52 -1.39
N TYR A 90 11.04 19.54 -1.04
CA TYR A 90 10.55 19.20 0.29
C TYR A 90 10.89 17.75 0.65
N ILE A 91 10.59 16.78 -0.22
CA ILE A 91 10.89 15.36 -0.03
C ILE A 91 12.40 15.16 0.16
N ILE A 92 13.22 15.69 -0.76
CA ILE A 92 14.69 15.59 -0.72
C ILE A 92 15.25 16.20 0.56
N GLY A 93 14.74 17.36 0.98
CA GLY A 93 15.16 18.05 2.20
C GLY A 93 14.94 17.18 3.45
N LEU A 94 13.76 16.54 3.56
CA LEU A 94 13.44 15.64 4.67
C LEU A 94 14.33 14.40 4.68
N LEU A 95 14.48 13.73 3.54
CA LEU A 95 15.28 12.51 3.43
C LEU A 95 16.76 12.75 3.76
N LYS A 96 17.31 13.87 3.30
CA LYS A 96 18.67 14.32 3.70
C LYS A 96 18.74 14.63 5.20
N GLY A 97 17.69 15.27 5.76
CA GLY A 97 17.58 15.55 7.18
C GLY A 97 17.53 14.28 8.06
N TYR A 98 17.05 13.17 7.51
CA TYR A 98 17.10 11.85 8.17
C TYR A 98 18.47 11.13 8.03
N GLY A 99 19.44 11.75 7.36
CA GLY A 99 20.77 11.18 7.15
C GLY A 99 20.88 10.18 6.00
N LEU A 100 19.86 10.10 5.14
CA LEU A 100 19.85 9.19 4.00
C LEU A 100 20.68 9.74 2.82
N LYS A 101 21.24 8.84 2.01
CA LYS A 101 21.87 9.20 0.75
C LYS A 101 20.79 9.39 -0.30
N VAL A 102 20.61 10.63 -0.77
CA VAL A 102 19.56 10.98 -1.72
C VAL A 102 20.15 11.25 -3.08
N ARG A 103 19.56 10.66 -4.11
CA ARG A 103 19.81 10.96 -5.52
C ARG A 103 18.51 11.34 -6.22
N ALA A 104 18.58 12.22 -7.18
CA ALA A 104 17.54 12.53 -8.13
C ALA A 104 17.98 12.02 -9.51
N ASP A 105 17.07 11.43 -10.25
CA ASP A 105 17.30 10.86 -11.58
C ASP A 105 16.37 11.59 -12.56
N ASP A 106 16.94 12.56 -13.30
CA ASP A 106 16.23 13.38 -14.27
C ASP A 106 16.11 12.62 -15.60
N PHE A 107 14.92 12.60 -16.18
CA PHE A 107 14.68 11.99 -17.48
C PHE A 107 13.59 12.75 -18.27
N THR A 108 13.55 12.51 -19.58
CA THR A 108 12.49 13.04 -20.44
C THR A 108 11.59 11.92 -20.90
N ALA A 109 10.30 12.01 -20.57
CA ALA A 109 9.27 11.10 -21.03
C ALA A 109 8.53 11.66 -22.26
N LYS A 110 8.32 10.80 -23.26
CA LYS A 110 7.43 11.12 -24.39
C LYS A 110 6.00 10.81 -23.97
N THR A 111 5.16 11.83 -23.90
CA THR A 111 3.76 11.69 -23.48
C THR A 111 2.80 12.12 -24.60
N PRO A 112 1.50 11.75 -24.52
CA PRO A 112 0.50 12.22 -25.48
C PRO A 112 0.35 13.76 -25.56
N VAL A 113 0.79 14.46 -24.51
CA VAL A 113 0.74 15.94 -24.44
C VAL A 113 2.10 16.59 -24.68
N GLY A 114 3.04 15.87 -25.30
CA GLY A 114 4.41 16.29 -25.60
C GLY A 114 5.43 15.80 -24.57
N ASP A 115 6.69 16.12 -24.82
CA ASP A 115 7.80 15.71 -23.95
C ASP A 115 7.68 16.37 -22.57
N LYS A 116 7.87 15.59 -21.51
CA LYS A 116 7.85 16.04 -20.12
C LYS A 116 9.16 15.70 -19.43
N SER A 117 9.74 16.70 -18.75
CA SER A 117 10.86 16.48 -17.84
C SER A 117 10.33 15.92 -16.52
N MET A 118 10.79 14.77 -16.13
CA MET A 118 10.40 14.05 -14.93
C MET A 118 11.61 13.72 -14.07
N VAL A 119 11.39 13.48 -12.77
CA VAL A 119 12.48 13.21 -11.84
C VAL A 119 12.07 12.15 -10.82
N ASN A 120 12.72 11.00 -10.85
CA ASN A 120 12.61 10.03 -9.75
C ASN A 120 13.55 10.42 -8.60
N ILE A 121 13.08 10.20 -7.36
CA ILE A 121 13.90 10.41 -6.15
C ILE A 121 14.18 9.05 -5.54
N THR A 122 15.43 8.79 -5.20
CA THR A 122 15.83 7.60 -4.43
C THR A 122 16.59 8.02 -3.19
N ALA A 123 16.18 7.53 -2.02
CA ALA A 123 16.93 7.66 -0.78
C ALA A 123 17.38 6.27 -0.31
N GLU A 124 18.66 6.13 -0.01
CA GLU A 124 19.28 4.86 0.41
C GLU A 124 19.54 4.84 1.91
N LEU A 125 19.06 3.77 2.56
CA LEU A 125 19.49 3.32 3.87
C LEU A 125 20.32 2.05 3.68
N SER A 126 21.64 2.16 3.84
CA SER A 126 22.55 1.03 3.65
C SER A 126 22.37 -0.03 4.75
N GLY A 127 22.28 -1.29 4.35
CA GLY A 127 22.23 -2.46 5.24
C GLY A 127 23.56 -3.22 5.26
N GLU A 128 23.54 -4.41 5.89
CA GLU A 128 24.68 -5.34 5.92
C GLU A 128 24.98 -5.92 4.54
N SER A 129 23.92 -6.15 3.73
CA SER A 129 24.01 -6.67 2.36
C SER A 129 23.77 -5.56 1.33
N LYS A 130 24.36 -5.75 0.14
CA LYS A 130 24.05 -4.92 -1.03
C LYS A 130 22.73 -5.29 -1.71
N ASP A 131 22.09 -6.41 -1.35
CA ASP A 131 20.76 -6.76 -1.83
C ASP A 131 19.77 -5.70 -1.37
N VAL A 132 18.81 -5.34 -2.23
CA VAL A 132 17.94 -4.18 -2.04
C VAL A 132 16.47 -4.59 -1.88
N ILE A 133 15.80 -3.98 -0.92
CA ILE A 133 14.34 -3.93 -0.84
C ILE A 133 13.92 -2.49 -1.17
N ILE A 134 13.01 -2.33 -2.12
CA ILE A 134 12.43 -1.04 -2.47
C ILE A 134 11.11 -0.86 -1.71
N ILE A 135 10.91 0.33 -1.13
CA ILE A 135 9.60 0.81 -0.67
C ILE A 135 9.33 2.10 -1.44
N SER A 136 8.19 2.19 -2.11
CA SER A 136 7.95 3.26 -3.08
C SER A 136 6.55 3.82 -3.04
N SER A 137 6.38 4.93 -3.71
CA SER A 137 5.12 5.59 -4.05
C SER A 137 5.37 6.53 -5.24
N HIS A 138 4.36 6.83 -6.05
CA HIS A 138 4.44 7.99 -6.91
C HIS A 138 4.23 9.27 -6.09
N TYR A 139 4.63 10.46 -6.63
CA TYR A 139 4.53 11.69 -5.86
C TYR A 139 3.93 12.88 -6.63
N GLU A 140 3.66 12.73 -7.91
CA GLU A 140 2.90 13.67 -8.71
C GLU A 140 1.40 13.37 -8.63
N THR A 141 0.59 14.34 -9.02
CA THR A 141 -0.86 14.19 -9.16
C THR A 141 -1.27 14.12 -10.60
N LYS A 142 -2.35 13.41 -10.87
CA LYS A 142 -2.98 13.36 -12.19
C LYS A 142 -3.27 14.75 -12.74
N PHE A 143 -3.06 14.90 -14.05
CA PHE A 143 -3.41 16.09 -14.79
C PHE A 143 -4.88 16.07 -15.24
N PHE A 144 -5.63 17.12 -14.86
CA PHE A 144 -6.98 17.38 -15.38
C PHE A 144 -7.06 18.78 -15.96
N LYS A 145 -7.67 18.91 -17.17
CA LYS A 145 -7.85 20.22 -17.81
C LYS A 145 -8.99 21.04 -17.20
N ASP A 146 -9.98 20.36 -16.64
CA ASP A 146 -11.30 20.90 -16.26
C ASP A 146 -11.54 20.91 -14.75
N MET A 147 -10.59 20.43 -13.94
CA MET A 147 -10.70 20.48 -12.49
C MET A 147 -9.33 20.59 -11.82
N GLN A 148 -9.32 21.12 -10.60
CA GLN A 148 -8.16 21.05 -9.73
C GLN A 148 -8.19 19.75 -8.92
N PHE A 149 -7.12 18.97 -9.05
CA PHE A 149 -6.95 17.71 -8.34
C PHE A 149 -5.74 17.83 -7.40
N VAL A 150 -6.02 17.93 -6.10
CA VAL A 150 -4.95 18.07 -5.09
C VAL A 150 -4.41 16.74 -4.61
N GLY A 151 -5.11 15.64 -4.90
CA GLY A 151 -4.65 14.28 -4.60
C GLY A 151 -4.23 14.09 -3.15
N ALA A 152 -5.18 14.22 -2.22
CA ALA A 152 -4.88 14.08 -0.79
C ALA A 152 -4.61 12.63 -0.40
N ASN A 153 -5.35 11.70 -0.99
CA ASN A 153 -5.09 10.28 -0.88
C ASN A 153 -4.16 9.81 -1.99
N ASP A 154 -4.30 10.40 -3.19
CA ASP A 154 -3.64 10.05 -4.43
C ASP A 154 -2.69 11.18 -4.92
N PRO A 155 -1.38 11.15 -4.61
CA PRO A 155 -0.65 10.21 -3.76
C PRO A 155 -0.21 10.78 -2.41
N ALA A 156 -0.71 11.96 -1.96
CA ALA A 156 -0.09 12.62 -0.82
C ALA A 156 -0.07 11.75 0.47
N SER A 157 -1.04 10.85 0.64
CA SER A 157 -1.08 9.92 1.77
C SER A 157 0.03 8.88 1.71
N SER A 158 0.29 8.34 0.54
CA SER A 158 1.31 7.30 0.30
C SER A 158 2.72 7.88 0.43
N VAL A 159 2.96 9.05 -0.20
CA VAL A 159 4.21 9.81 -0.02
C VAL A 159 4.47 10.13 1.46
N ALA A 160 3.46 10.60 2.19
CA ALA A 160 3.58 10.92 3.62
C ALA A 160 3.93 9.69 4.46
N THR A 161 3.32 8.55 4.16
CA THR A 161 3.61 7.29 4.84
C THR A 161 5.02 6.80 4.52
N LEU A 162 5.46 6.88 3.26
CA LEU A 162 6.81 6.51 2.85
C LEU A 162 7.87 7.38 3.55
N LEU A 163 7.64 8.70 3.64
CA LEU A 163 8.51 9.62 4.38
C LEU A 163 8.63 9.25 5.86
N GLU A 164 7.52 8.89 6.49
CA GLU A 164 7.52 8.52 7.91
C GLU A 164 8.14 7.13 8.14
N ILE A 165 7.95 6.15 7.23
CA ILE A 165 8.68 4.88 7.24
C ILE A 165 10.19 5.14 7.13
N ALA A 166 10.60 5.95 6.16
CA ALA A 166 12.02 6.31 5.96
C ALA A 166 12.63 6.96 7.20
N ARG A 167 11.90 7.88 7.86
CA ARG A 167 12.33 8.49 9.11
C ARG A 167 12.52 7.45 10.21
N VAL A 168 11.52 6.59 10.45
CA VAL A 168 11.57 5.56 11.50
C VAL A 168 12.76 4.63 11.29
N MET A 169 12.98 4.18 10.06
CA MET A 169 14.08 3.26 9.74
C MET A 169 15.46 3.94 9.85
N ALA A 170 15.58 5.20 9.42
CA ALA A 170 16.85 5.91 9.40
C ALA A 170 17.27 6.46 10.78
N THR A 171 16.30 6.89 11.62
CA THR A 171 16.60 7.54 12.91
C THR A 171 16.40 6.64 14.12
N GLY A 172 15.87 5.42 13.90
CA GLY A 172 15.61 4.43 14.93
C GLY A 172 16.75 3.46 15.18
N GLU A 173 16.47 2.46 15.98
CA GLU A 173 17.38 1.34 16.26
C GLU A 173 17.32 0.24 15.19
N PHE A 174 16.62 0.48 14.07
CA PHE A 174 16.50 -0.48 13.00
C PHE A 174 17.87 -0.75 12.36
N LYS A 175 18.30 -2.02 12.38
CA LYS A 175 19.54 -2.48 11.75
C LYS A 175 19.19 -3.35 10.56
N PRO A 176 19.14 -2.78 9.35
CA PRO A 176 18.74 -3.52 8.17
C PRO A 176 19.80 -4.54 7.77
N LYS A 177 19.38 -5.78 7.51
CA LYS A 177 20.26 -6.81 6.91
C LYS A 177 20.44 -6.60 5.42
N MET A 178 19.44 -6.04 4.77
CA MET A 178 19.45 -5.64 3.37
C MET A 178 19.47 -4.11 3.26
N THR A 179 19.95 -3.59 2.14
CA THR A 179 19.84 -2.16 1.82
C THR A 179 18.40 -1.82 1.46
N TYR A 180 17.91 -0.67 1.90
CA TYR A 180 16.58 -0.17 1.55
C TYR A 180 16.69 1.06 0.65
N TRP A 181 15.91 1.05 -0.42
CA TRP A 181 15.68 2.23 -1.24
C TRP A 181 14.25 2.72 -1.06
N PHE A 182 14.12 3.98 -0.64
CA PHE A 182 12.85 4.71 -0.63
C PHE A 182 12.77 5.45 -1.95
N VAL A 183 11.83 5.03 -2.82
CA VAL A 183 11.74 5.56 -4.19
C VAL A 183 10.43 6.30 -4.37
N PHE A 184 10.53 7.53 -4.88
CA PHE A 184 9.38 8.35 -5.24
C PHE A 184 9.40 8.51 -6.76
N PHE A 185 8.41 7.92 -7.43
CA PHE A 185 8.30 7.94 -8.88
C PHE A 185 7.57 9.19 -9.36
N ASP A 186 7.99 9.77 -10.49
CA ASP A 186 7.33 10.85 -11.21
C ASP A 186 6.68 10.27 -12.47
N GLY A 187 5.44 10.64 -12.75
CA GLY A 187 4.75 10.22 -13.96
C GLY A 187 4.22 8.78 -13.88
N GLU A 188 3.65 8.39 -12.77
CA GLU A 188 2.81 7.21 -12.66
C GLU A 188 1.51 7.43 -13.43
N GLU A 189 0.90 8.58 -13.27
CA GLU A 189 -0.40 8.97 -13.78
C GLU A 189 -0.46 9.19 -15.29
N ALA A 190 -1.51 8.66 -15.91
CA ALA A 190 -1.79 8.90 -17.32
C ALA A 190 -2.09 10.39 -17.61
N PHE A 191 -1.55 10.94 -18.70
CA PHE A 191 -1.86 12.30 -19.15
C PHE A 191 -3.22 12.41 -19.84
N CYS A 192 -3.69 11.33 -20.44
CA CYS A 192 -5.07 11.24 -20.92
C CYS A 192 -6.03 10.98 -19.77
N ARG A 193 -7.35 11.10 -20.02
CA ARG A 193 -8.32 11.05 -18.96
C ARG A 193 -8.38 9.67 -18.30
N ASP A 194 -8.51 8.64 -19.10
CA ASP A 194 -8.57 7.26 -18.62
C ASP A 194 -7.19 6.60 -18.74
N TRP A 195 -6.92 5.61 -17.90
CA TRP A 195 -5.62 4.96 -17.74
C TRP A 195 -5.00 4.46 -19.05
N ASP A 196 -5.81 3.81 -19.88
CA ASP A 196 -5.36 3.21 -21.14
C ASP A 196 -5.78 4.01 -22.40
N GLU A 197 -6.44 5.16 -22.24
CA GLU A 197 -7.04 5.91 -23.36
C GLU A 197 -6.04 6.23 -24.46
N CYS A 198 -4.83 6.64 -24.09
CA CYS A 198 -3.76 7.00 -25.00
C CYS A 198 -2.61 5.99 -25.04
N SER A 199 -2.71 4.92 -24.26
CA SER A 199 -1.69 3.90 -24.18
C SER A 199 -1.56 3.13 -25.48
N LYS A 200 -0.30 2.79 -25.83
CA LYS A 200 0.04 1.87 -26.93
C LYS A 200 0.85 0.73 -26.35
N PRO A 201 0.86 -0.46 -26.99
CA PRO A 201 1.59 -1.62 -26.47
C PRO A 201 3.07 -1.38 -26.19
N ASP A 202 3.71 -0.51 -26.99
CA ASP A 202 5.12 -0.14 -26.88
C ASP A 202 5.36 1.26 -26.25
N ALA A 203 4.29 1.97 -25.93
CA ALA A 203 4.33 3.32 -25.36
C ALA A 203 3.11 3.59 -24.44
N PRO A 204 3.03 2.94 -23.28
CA PRO A 204 1.96 3.20 -22.31
C PRO A 204 1.97 4.66 -21.84
N ASP A 205 0.77 5.25 -21.66
CA ASP A 205 0.59 6.60 -21.11
C ASP A 205 0.45 6.59 -19.60
N ASN A 206 1.35 5.88 -18.92
CA ASN A 206 1.37 5.77 -17.45
C ASN A 206 2.72 5.21 -16.99
N THR A 207 2.94 5.13 -15.68
CA THR A 207 4.11 4.47 -15.05
C THR A 207 5.47 4.85 -15.67
N TYR A 208 5.60 6.09 -16.14
CA TYR A 208 6.81 6.57 -16.81
C TYR A 208 8.04 6.46 -15.91
N GLY A 209 7.90 6.83 -14.64
CA GLY A 209 8.98 6.83 -13.65
C GLY A 209 9.47 5.44 -13.33
N SER A 210 8.59 4.52 -13.01
CA SER A 210 8.96 3.14 -12.65
C SER A 210 9.51 2.36 -13.84
N ARG A 211 8.94 2.53 -15.05
CA ARG A 211 9.50 1.94 -16.28
C ARG A 211 10.91 2.47 -16.57
N HIS A 212 11.10 3.78 -16.47
CA HIS A 212 12.44 4.38 -16.60
C HIS A 212 13.40 3.82 -15.57
N PHE A 213 12.99 3.75 -14.31
CA PHE A 213 13.81 3.27 -13.21
C PHE A 213 14.27 1.81 -13.42
N VAL A 214 13.35 0.91 -13.79
CA VAL A 214 13.67 -0.49 -14.10
C VAL A 214 14.63 -0.58 -15.29
N ALA A 215 14.39 0.18 -16.37
CA ALA A 215 15.27 0.20 -17.54
C ALA A 215 16.70 0.70 -17.18
N GLN A 216 16.83 1.69 -16.29
CA GLN A 216 18.14 2.14 -15.80
C GLN A 216 18.84 1.08 -14.95
N LEU A 217 18.12 0.37 -14.08
CA LEU A 217 18.69 -0.73 -13.29
C LEU A 217 19.20 -1.87 -14.18
N GLN A 218 18.44 -2.23 -15.22
CA GLN A 218 18.87 -3.23 -16.22
C GLN A 218 20.16 -2.79 -16.94
N LYS A 219 20.17 -1.54 -17.44
CA LYS A 219 21.32 -0.97 -18.15
C LYS A 219 22.59 -0.92 -17.28
N GLN A 220 22.43 -0.72 -15.98
CA GLN A 220 23.52 -0.61 -15.00
C GLN A 220 23.92 -1.97 -14.41
N ASN A 221 23.25 -3.08 -14.77
CA ASN A 221 23.38 -4.40 -14.16
C ASN A 221 23.13 -4.40 -12.64
N GLU A 222 22.23 -3.53 -12.16
CA GLU A 222 21.85 -3.40 -10.76
C GLU A 222 20.53 -4.08 -10.42
N LEU A 223 19.75 -4.52 -11.43
CA LEU A 223 18.42 -5.09 -11.22
C LEU A 223 18.46 -6.36 -10.37
N GLU A 224 19.46 -7.23 -10.55
CA GLU A 224 19.61 -8.49 -9.79
C GLU A 224 19.78 -8.26 -8.28
N ARG A 225 20.19 -7.06 -7.87
CA ARG A 225 20.27 -6.68 -6.46
C ARG A 225 18.90 -6.40 -5.85
N VAL A 226 17.91 -6.03 -6.66
CA VAL A 226 16.55 -5.73 -6.19
C VAL A 226 15.82 -7.04 -5.93
N ARG A 227 15.57 -7.32 -4.66
CA ARG A 227 15.02 -8.60 -4.21
C ARG A 227 13.52 -8.55 -3.95
N ALA A 228 12.99 -7.38 -3.67
CA ALA A 228 11.56 -7.14 -3.51
C ALA A 228 11.23 -5.65 -3.66
N MET A 229 10.01 -5.34 -4.08
CA MET A 229 9.47 -3.98 -4.15
C MET A 229 8.10 -3.93 -3.46
N ILE A 230 7.89 -2.92 -2.63
CA ILE A 230 6.63 -2.64 -1.94
C ILE A 230 6.16 -1.27 -2.42
N LEU A 231 5.05 -1.24 -3.12
CA LEU A 231 4.38 -0.01 -3.54
C LEU A 231 3.34 0.38 -2.50
N LEU A 232 3.24 1.66 -2.22
CA LEU A 232 2.19 2.28 -1.42
C LEU A 232 1.41 3.21 -2.33
N ASP A 233 0.13 2.95 -2.51
CA ASP A 233 -0.77 3.80 -3.25
C ASP A 233 -2.17 3.86 -2.62
N LEU A 234 -2.86 5.02 -2.72
CA LEU A 234 -4.26 5.21 -2.30
C LEU A 234 -4.63 4.66 -0.90
N MET A 235 -3.67 4.61 0.04
CA MET A 235 -3.84 3.84 1.28
C MET A 235 -4.14 4.70 2.52
N GLY A 236 -4.40 6.00 2.35
CA GLY A 236 -4.70 6.91 3.45
C GLY A 236 -6.19 7.11 3.75
N TYR A 237 -7.11 6.53 2.97
CA TYR A 237 -8.55 6.75 3.13
C TYR A 237 -9.04 6.40 4.53
N LYS A 238 -9.91 7.27 5.10
CA LYS A 238 -10.42 7.10 6.48
C LYS A 238 -11.20 5.81 6.70
N ASN A 239 -11.82 5.26 5.65
CA ASN A 239 -12.50 3.96 5.67
C ASN A 239 -11.66 2.91 4.91
N LEU A 240 -10.42 2.74 5.33
CA LEU A 240 -9.43 1.89 4.68
C LEU A 240 -9.84 0.41 4.72
N GLU A 241 -9.89 -0.20 3.53
CA GLU A 241 -10.05 -1.63 3.30
C GLU A 241 -9.11 -2.07 2.17
N LEU A 242 -8.16 -2.93 2.45
CA LEU A 242 -7.14 -3.40 1.52
C LEU A 242 -7.44 -4.85 1.13
N GLY A 243 -7.84 -5.08 -0.11
CA GLY A 243 -7.85 -6.40 -0.74
C GLY A 243 -6.45 -6.78 -1.21
N ARG A 244 -6.31 -8.01 -1.72
CA ARG A 244 -5.06 -8.52 -2.28
C ARG A 244 -5.04 -8.25 -3.78
N ASP A 245 -4.20 -7.37 -4.24
CA ASP A 245 -4.02 -7.16 -5.66
C ASP A 245 -3.59 -8.46 -6.37
N THR A 246 -4.26 -8.78 -7.47
CA THR A 246 -4.07 -10.06 -8.19
C THR A 246 -2.78 -10.14 -8.99
N LEU A 247 -2.16 -9.02 -9.34
CA LEU A 247 -0.85 -8.97 -10.01
C LEU A 247 0.29 -9.18 -9.03
N SER A 248 0.12 -8.75 -7.80
CA SER A 248 1.13 -8.75 -6.75
C SER A 248 1.68 -10.14 -6.40
N THR A 249 2.95 -10.21 -6.08
CA THR A 249 3.64 -11.44 -5.67
C THR A 249 3.05 -12.00 -4.37
N ARG A 250 2.46 -13.18 -4.44
CA ARG A 250 1.64 -13.76 -3.35
C ARG A 250 2.37 -13.92 -2.03
N TRP A 251 3.60 -14.46 -2.03
CA TRP A 251 4.34 -14.67 -0.78
C TRP A 251 4.63 -13.34 -0.06
N LEU A 252 4.86 -12.26 -0.80
CA LEU A 252 5.13 -10.93 -0.25
C LEU A 252 3.85 -10.35 0.38
N GLN A 253 2.71 -10.48 -0.31
CA GLN A 253 1.40 -10.17 0.26
C GLN A 253 1.12 -10.98 1.53
N ASP A 254 1.38 -12.29 1.53
CA ASP A 254 1.10 -13.16 2.67
C ASP A 254 1.86 -12.71 3.92
N ILE A 255 3.12 -12.30 3.78
CA ILE A 255 3.91 -11.76 4.90
C ILE A 255 3.29 -10.46 5.41
N ILE A 256 2.98 -9.51 4.51
CA ILE A 256 2.43 -8.19 4.88
C ILE A 256 1.03 -8.33 5.49
N TRP A 257 0.12 -9.10 4.86
CA TRP A 257 -1.23 -9.31 5.39
C TRP A 257 -1.21 -10.05 6.73
N THR A 258 -0.29 -11.00 6.91
CA THR A 258 -0.09 -11.68 8.20
C THR A 258 0.36 -10.69 9.27
N ALA A 259 1.29 -9.80 8.96
CA ALA A 259 1.75 -8.75 9.88
C ALA A 259 0.59 -7.81 10.27
N GLY A 260 -0.15 -7.27 9.31
CA GLY A 260 -1.27 -6.37 9.57
C GLY A 260 -2.38 -7.02 10.40
N ARG A 261 -2.70 -8.27 10.11
CA ARG A 261 -3.67 -9.05 10.90
C ARG A 261 -3.16 -9.37 12.30
N GLY A 262 -1.86 -9.64 12.43
CA GLY A 262 -1.18 -9.87 13.71
C GLY A 262 -1.18 -8.64 14.61
N LEU A 263 -1.11 -7.45 14.02
CA LEU A 263 -1.27 -6.16 14.71
C LEU A 263 -2.73 -5.80 15.05
N GLY A 264 -3.69 -6.69 14.76
CA GLY A 264 -5.11 -6.50 15.08
C GLY A 264 -5.94 -5.84 13.97
N HIS A 265 -5.36 -5.60 12.78
CA HIS A 265 -6.01 -4.86 11.67
C HIS A 265 -6.72 -5.77 10.66
N ARG A 266 -7.36 -6.86 11.11
CA ARG A 266 -8.08 -7.82 10.24
C ARG A 266 -9.20 -7.19 9.41
N LYS A 267 -9.80 -6.08 9.89
CA LYS A 267 -10.83 -5.34 9.17
C LYS A 267 -10.27 -4.45 8.07
N VAL A 268 -8.97 -4.19 8.08
CA VAL A 268 -8.27 -3.43 7.04
C VAL A 268 -7.63 -4.38 6.03
N PHE A 269 -6.86 -5.37 6.47
CA PHE A 269 -6.20 -6.34 5.60
C PHE A 269 -7.14 -7.52 5.33
N LEU A 270 -7.96 -7.38 4.29
CA LEU A 270 -9.00 -8.34 3.91
C LEU A 270 -8.42 -9.54 3.17
N ASP A 271 -9.11 -10.68 3.26
CA ASP A 271 -8.70 -11.91 2.56
C ASP A 271 -9.59 -12.11 1.33
N ARG A 272 -9.56 -11.13 0.45
CA ARG A 272 -10.22 -11.17 -0.84
C ARG A 272 -9.25 -10.68 -1.91
N ASP A 273 -9.26 -11.33 -3.05
CA ASP A 273 -8.49 -10.88 -4.20
C ASP A 273 -9.21 -9.70 -4.86
N GLU A 274 -8.43 -8.71 -5.30
CA GLU A 274 -8.90 -7.52 -6.01
C GLU A 274 -8.04 -7.29 -7.24
N GLY A 275 -8.65 -7.08 -8.41
CA GLY A 275 -7.96 -6.59 -9.58
C GLY A 275 -7.93 -5.06 -9.54
N VAL A 276 -6.75 -4.47 -9.47
CA VAL A 276 -6.58 -3.00 -9.48
C VAL A 276 -6.03 -2.49 -10.80
N GLY A 277 -5.57 -3.40 -11.68
CA GLY A 277 -4.95 -3.04 -12.95
C GLY A 277 -3.44 -2.86 -12.81
N GLY A 278 -2.83 -2.19 -13.80
CA GLY A 278 -1.41 -1.87 -13.78
C GLY A 278 -1.10 -0.70 -12.85
N ASP A 279 0.12 -0.69 -12.29
CA ASP A 279 0.65 0.37 -11.45
C ASP A 279 2.19 0.29 -11.44
N ASP A 280 2.89 1.15 -10.72
CA ASP A 280 4.36 1.23 -10.63
C ASP A 280 5.06 -0.08 -10.21
N HIS A 281 4.34 -1.06 -9.62
CA HIS A 281 4.87 -2.38 -9.32
C HIS A 281 4.96 -3.29 -10.55
N GLU A 282 4.14 -3.06 -11.58
CA GLU A 282 4.07 -3.91 -12.78
C GLU A 282 5.39 -3.97 -13.57
N PRO A 283 6.11 -2.86 -13.84
CA PRO A 283 7.42 -2.91 -14.52
C PRO A 283 8.45 -3.78 -13.79
N PHE A 284 8.39 -3.83 -12.45
CA PHE A 284 9.25 -4.69 -11.64
C PHE A 284 8.89 -6.17 -11.81
N LEU A 285 7.59 -6.49 -11.77
CA LEU A 285 7.08 -7.85 -12.02
C LEU A 285 7.48 -8.35 -13.41
N GLN A 286 7.32 -7.51 -14.44
CA GLN A 286 7.71 -7.81 -15.82
C GLN A 286 9.23 -8.06 -15.95
N ALA A 287 10.03 -7.42 -15.11
CA ALA A 287 11.46 -7.60 -15.04
C ALA A 287 11.90 -8.76 -14.11
N GLY A 288 10.96 -9.54 -13.56
CA GLY A 288 11.22 -10.69 -12.70
C GLY A 288 11.50 -10.35 -11.24
N VAL A 289 11.27 -9.11 -10.80
CA VAL A 289 11.42 -8.69 -9.40
C VAL A 289 10.09 -8.90 -8.67
N PRO A 290 10.07 -9.65 -7.55
CA PRO A 290 8.87 -9.77 -6.73
C PRO A 290 8.39 -8.39 -6.25
N ALA A 291 7.12 -8.06 -6.51
CA ALA A 291 6.56 -6.78 -6.12
C ALA A 291 5.14 -6.94 -5.55
N VAL A 292 4.75 -6.01 -4.69
CA VAL A 292 3.43 -5.93 -4.09
C VAL A 292 2.93 -4.50 -4.12
N ASP A 293 1.66 -4.35 -4.45
CA ASP A 293 0.93 -3.11 -4.32
C ASP A 293 0.02 -3.16 -3.08
N ILE A 294 0.13 -2.12 -2.23
CA ILE A 294 -0.72 -1.90 -1.06
C ILE A 294 -1.62 -0.71 -1.40
N ILE A 295 -2.76 -1.04 -2.00
CA ILE A 295 -3.67 -0.06 -2.59
C ILE A 295 -5.13 -0.29 -2.17
N GLN A 296 -5.89 0.79 -2.03
CA GLN A 296 -7.36 0.78 -1.99
C GLN A 296 -7.94 1.53 -3.19
N LEU A 297 -7.92 0.94 -4.37
CA LEU A 297 -8.61 1.49 -5.54
C LEU A 297 -10.11 1.19 -5.47
N ASN A 298 -10.46 -0.09 -5.30
CA ASN A 298 -11.84 -0.52 -5.17
C ASN A 298 -12.41 -0.05 -3.83
N GLY A 299 -13.56 0.63 -3.89
CA GLY A 299 -14.21 1.19 -2.71
C GLY A 299 -13.69 2.57 -2.27
N TYR A 300 -12.78 3.19 -3.03
CA TYR A 300 -12.41 4.60 -2.85
C TYR A 300 -13.25 5.51 -3.78
N PRO A 301 -14.31 6.16 -3.27
CA PRO A 301 -15.27 6.86 -4.14
C PRO A 301 -14.76 8.23 -4.64
N HIS A 302 -13.58 8.68 -4.18
CA HIS A 302 -12.99 9.98 -4.50
C HIS A 302 -11.83 9.88 -5.48
N TRP A 303 -11.52 8.68 -5.98
CA TRP A 303 -10.45 8.46 -6.94
C TRP A 303 -10.66 9.31 -8.20
N HIS A 304 -9.63 10.08 -8.59
CA HIS A 304 -9.63 10.98 -9.73
C HIS A 304 -10.78 12.00 -9.72
N ARG A 305 -11.14 12.50 -8.54
CA ARG A 305 -12.21 13.48 -8.35
C ARG A 305 -11.71 14.70 -7.58
N ALA A 306 -12.33 15.87 -7.85
CA ALA A 306 -11.99 17.13 -7.18
C ALA A 306 -12.15 17.06 -5.64
N ASP A 307 -12.90 16.10 -5.13
CA ASP A 307 -13.13 15.91 -3.70
C ASP A 307 -12.17 14.90 -3.04
N ASP A 308 -11.08 14.50 -3.73
CA ASP A 308 -9.93 13.86 -3.06
C ASP A 308 -9.15 14.91 -2.25
N THR A 309 -9.67 15.22 -1.07
CA THR A 309 -9.24 16.30 -0.19
C THR A 309 -8.89 15.79 1.20
N LEU A 310 -8.25 16.65 2.02
CA LEU A 310 -7.70 16.30 3.32
C LEU A 310 -8.69 15.58 4.26
N ASP A 311 -9.98 15.91 4.19
CA ASP A 311 -11.03 15.30 5.02
C ASP A 311 -11.32 13.83 4.67
N LYS A 312 -10.78 13.34 3.57
CA LYS A 312 -10.89 11.92 3.16
C LYS A 312 -9.79 11.04 3.76
N VAL A 313 -8.66 11.63 4.10
CA VAL A 313 -7.47 10.95 4.63
C VAL A 313 -7.47 10.93 6.15
N SER A 314 -6.87 9.92 6.76
CA SER A 314 -6.72 9.82 8.21
C SER A 314 -5.32 9.41 8.66
N ALA A 315 -4.83 10.04 9.70
CA ALA A 315 -3.60 9.68 10.39
C ALA A 315 -3.61 8.20 10.84
N ARG A 316 -4.79 7.68 11.22
CA ARG A 316 -4.96 6.29 11.63
C ARG A 316 -4.70 5.32 10.49
N SER A 317 -5.22 5.56 9.29
CA SER A 317 -5.05 4.68 8.12
C SER A 317 -3.58 4.60 7.73
N MET A 318 -2.91 5.74 7.60
CA MET A 318 -1.48 5.81 7.33
C MET A 318 -0.64 5.09 8.41
N LYS A 319 -1.02 5.25 9.69
CA LYS A 319 -0.36 4.55 10.79
C LYS A 319 -0.52 3.04 10.68
N ILE A 320 -1.72 2.54 10.40
CA ILE A 320 -2.00 1.11 10.23
C ILE A 320 -1.10 0.51 9.14
N VAL A 321 -1.02 1.15 7.98
CA VAL A 321 -0.18 0.66 6.87
C VAL A 321 1.30 0.79 7.21
N GLY A 322 1.74 1.95 7.68
CA GLY A 322 3.15 2.19 8.02
C GLY A 322 3.68 1.21 9.08
N GLU A 323 2.93 0.99 10.16
CA GLU A 323 3.30 0.00 11.19
C GLU A 323 3.30 -1.43 10.65
N THR A 324 2.35 -1.76 9.75
CA THR A 324 2.29 -3.09 9.11
C THR A 324 3.50 -3.33 8.21
N VAL A 325 3.86 -2.37 7.37
CA VAL A 325 5.05 -2.46 6.51
C VAL A 325 6.28 -2.65 7.39
N LEU A 326 6.51 -1.77 8.37
CA LEU A 326 7.67 -1.87 9.28
C LEU A 326 7.74 -3.23 10.00
N ALA A 327 6.61 -3.76 10.47
CA ALA A 327 6.54 -5.06 11.16
C ALA A 327 6.80 -6.24 10.21
N SER A 328 6.55 -6.08 8.91
CA SER A 328 6.76 -7.13 7.91
C SER A 328 8.20 -7.25 7.44
N LEU A 329 8.99 -6.16 7.49
CA LEU A 329 10.35 -6.12 6.92
C LEU A 329 11.29 -7.21 7.44
N PRO A 330 11.37 -7.52 8.75
CA PRO A 330 12.25 -8.59 9.24
C PRO A 330 11.88 -9.97 8.67
N LYS A 331 10.60 -10.21 8.41
CA LYS A 331 10.13 -11.48 7.83
C LYS A 331 10.38 -11.55 6.33
N ILE A 332 10.30 -10.44 5.63
CA ILE A 332 10.67 -10.33 4.22
C ILE A 332 12.18 -10.60 4.06
N GLU A 333 13.03 -9.96 4.88
CA GLU A 333 14.47 -10.21 4.89
C GLU A 333 14.81 -11.69 5.18
N GLU A 334 14.15 -12.30 6.19
CA GLU A 334 14.32 -13.72 6.53
C GLU A 334 13.95 -14.64 5.35
N TYR A 335 12.84 -14.36 4.68
CA TYR A 335 12.38 -15.11 3.52
C TYR A 335 13.40 -15.05 2.37
N LEU A 336 13.83 -13.84 2.01
CA LEU A 336 14.78 -13.60 0.91
C LEU A 336 16.18 -14.21 1.19
N GLN A 337 16.62 -14.22 2.46
CA GLN A 337 17.87 -14.87 2.84
C GLN A 337 17.80 -16.40 2.70
N LYS A 338 16.67 -17.02 3.06
CA LYS A 338 16.45 -18.46 2.90
C LYS A 338 16.37 -18.86 1.43
N ASP A 339 15.65 -18.10 0.61
CA ASP A 339 15.54 -18.31 -0.83
C ASP A 339 16.90 -18.31 -1.51
N LYS A 340 17.75 -17.33 -1.18
CA LYS A 340 19.15 -17.25 -1.67
C LYS A 340 20.00 -18.45 -1.24
N ALA A 341 19.77 -18.99 -0.06
CA ALA A 341 20.52 -20.14 0.45
C ALA A 341 20.14 -21.46 -0.25
N ILE A 342 18.87 -21.59 -0.67
CA ILE A 342 18.35 -22.77 -1.37
C ILE A 342 18.73 -22.77 -2.86
N GLY A 343 18.84 -21.59 -3.48
CA GLY A 343 19.23 -21.42 -4.88
C GLY A 343 20.73 -21.57 -5.18
N LYS A 344 21.55 -21.87 -4.17
CA LYS A 344 22.96 -22.24 -4.28
C LYS A 344 23.13 -23.76 -4.19
#